data_909de4490a7b3602892345e500494a46
#
_entry.id   909de4490a7b3602892345e500494a46
#
_cell.length_a   1.000
_cell.length_b   1.000
_cell.length_c   1.000
_cell.angle_alpha   90.00
_cell.angle_beta   90.00
_cell.angle_gamma   90.00
#
_symmetry.space_group_name_H-M   'P 1'
#
loop_
_entity.id
_entity.type
_entity.pdbx_description
1 polymer ?
#
loop_
_entity_poly.entity_id
_entity_poly.type
_entity_poly.pdbx_seq_one_letter_code
_entity_poly.pdbx_strand_id
1 'polypeptide(L)'
;TSDDTYDKTMNLLERNNYFGLGKHRIDIVKQENVPALINNDAKIAIDQDKFKVITKPHGHGDIHNLLFDSGVAKKWKDMGKKWMLFIQDTNALALKVIPSILGVSAKNDWQMNSVCVPRIPGEKMGAICRLVDETDPSKEIVINVEYNQLDGMLKEKWNPQGDIKNEVGYSYFPGNTN
;
A
#
# COMPACT_ATOMS: atom_id res chain seq x y z
N THR A 1 -0.64 11.45 -6.60
CA THR A 1 -1.93 12.07 -6.96
C THR A 1 -2.57 11.35 -8.13
N SER A 2 -3.83 11.70 -8.46
CA SER A 2 -4.57 11.27 -9.65
C SER A 2 -5.05 12.48 -10.43
N ASP A 3 -5.70 12.26 -11.58
CA ASP A 3 -6.29 13.37 -12.36
C ASP A 3 -7.26 14.23 -11.53
N ASP A 4 -8.06 13.58 -10.67
CA ASP A 4 -9.06 14.27 -9.85
C ASP A 4 -8.48 15.11 -8.72
N THR A 5 -7.26 14.81 -8.29
CA THR A 5 -6.65 15.39 -7.09
C THR A 5 -5.42 16.24 -7.36
N TYR A 6 -4.81 16.13 -8.55
CA TYR A 6 -3.56 16.82 -8.87
C TYR A 6 -3.65 18.34 -8.71
N ASP A 7 -4.58 18.98 -9.40
CA ASP A 7 -4.75 20.44 -9.36
C ASP A 7 -5.10 20.94 -7.96
N LYS A 8 -5.94 20.19 -7.25
CA LYS A 8 -6.32 20.51 -5.87
C LYS A 8 -5.11 20.46 -4.94
N THR A 9 -4.25 19.44 -5.11
CA THR A 9 -3.02 19.26 -4.33
C THR A 9 -2.05 20.39 -4.63
N MET A 10 -1.84 20.71 -5.90
CA MET A 10 -0.96 21.82 -6.30
C MET A 10 -1.43 23.16 -5.72
N ASN A 11 -2.71 23.47 -5.86
CA ASN A 11 -3.31 24.68 -5.28
C ASN A 11 -3.16 24.75 -3.75
N LEU A 12 -3.33 23.61 -3.07
CA LEU A 12 -3.16 23.53 -1.63
C LEU A 12 -1.71 23.84 -1.22
N LEU A 13 -0.74 23.24 -1.89
CA LEU A 13 0.69 23.44 -1.63
C LEU A 13 1.09 24.89 -1.89
N GLU A 14 0.67 25.48 -3.01
CA GLU A 14 1.00 26.84 -3.38
C GLU A 14 0.39 27.87 -2.42
N ARG A 15 -0.88 27.73 -2.07
CA ARG A 15 -1.56 28.60 -1.11
C ARG A 15 -0.92 28.61 0.28
N ASN A 16 -0.34 27.48 0.68
CA ASN A 16 0.34 27.33 1.98
C ASN A 16 1.85 27.48 1.88
N ASN A 17 2.36 28.06 0.79
CA ASN A 17 3.81 28.23 0.58
C ASN A 17 4.58 26.92 0.86
N TYR A 18 4.05 25.80 0.32
CA TYR A 18 4.62 24.44 0.49
C TYR A 18 4.88 24.09 1.96
N PHE A 19 4.09 24.64 2.88
CA PHE A 19 4.23 24.45 4.34
C PHE A 19 5.64 24.73 4.85
N GLY A 20 6.36 25.65 4.21
CA GLY A 20 7.72 26.04 4.57
C GLY A 20 8.82 25.07 4.09
N LEU A 21 8.49 23.98 3.43
CA LEU A 21 9.48 23.01 2.94
C LEU A 21 10.25 23.50 1.70
N GLY A 22 9.63 24.37 0.93
CA GLY A 22 10.14 24.79 -0.38
C GLY A 22 9.77 23.82 -1.52
N LYS A 23 9.39 24.39 -2.65
CA LYS A 23 8.90 23.65 -3.83
C LYS A 23 9.87 22.56 -4.30
N HIS A 24 11.17 22.81 -4.23
CA HIS A 24 12.23 21.89 -4.69
C HIS A 24 12.36 20.60 -3.86
N ARG A 25 11.72 20.54 -2.70
CA ARG A 25 11.75 19.36 -1.81
C ARG A 25 10.53 18.45 -1.98
N ILE A 26 9.59 18.82 -2.82
CA ILE A 26 8.35 18.08 -3.03
C ILE A 26 8.32 17.63 -4.49
N ASP A 27 8.40 16.34 -4.72
CA ASP A 27 8.17 15.73 -6.02
C ASP A 27 6.74 15.18 -6.04
N ILE A 28 5.95 15.56 -7.03
CA ILE A 28 4.58 15.08 -7.21
C ILE A 28 4.54 14.20 -8.43
N VAL A 29 4.14 12.97 -8.24
CA VAL A 29 3.88 12.01 -9.31
C VAL A 29 2.39 11.76 -9.41
N LYS A 30 1.91 11.58 -10.63
CA LYS A 30 0.50 11.37 -10.93
C LYS A 30 0.29 9.96 -11.48
N GLN A 31 -0.57 9.18 -10.82
CA GLN A 31 -0.94 7.87 -11.29
C GLN A 31 -1.89 7.98 -12.48
N GLU A 32 -1.83 7.00 -13.35
CA GLU A 32 -2.74 6.88 -14.48
C GLU A 32 -4.09 6.30 -14.07
N ASN A 33 -5.08 6.53 -14.91
CA ASN A 33 -6.38 5.93 -14.79
C ASN A 33 -6.46 4.62 -15.58
N VAL A 34 -7.16 3.64 -15.01
CA VAL A 34 -7.46 2.36 -15.65
C VAL A 34 -8.97 2.19 -15.82
N PRO A 35 -9.43 1.37 -16.78
CA PRO A 35 -10.84 1.06 -16.92
C PRO A 35 -11.45 0.50 -15.64
N ALA A 36 -12.59 1.01 -15.23
CA ALA A 36 -13.34 0.46 -14.12
C ALA A 36 -14.08 -0.81 -14.56
N LEU A 37 -14.10 -1.81 -13.66
CA LEU A 37 -14.85 -3.05 -13.88
C LEU A 37 -16.17 -3.00 -13.11
N ILE A 38 -17.22 -3.57 -13.71
CA ILE A 38 -18.56 -3.65 -13.10
C ILE A 38 -18.65 -4.85 -12.15
N ASN A 39 -17.99 -5.96 -12.51
CA ASN A 39 -18.10 -7.24 -11.80
C ASN A 39 -16.80 -8.06 -11.89
N ASN A 40 -16.81 -9.23 -11.27
CA ASN A 40 -15.68 -10.16 -11.28
C ASN A 40 -15.42 -10.86 -12.63
N ASP A 41 -16.35 -10.74 -13.59
CA ASP A 41 -16.16 -11.26 -14.96
C ASP A 41 -15.37 -10.26 -15.84
N ALA A 42 -14.75 -9.26 -15.22
CA ALA A 42 -13.96 -8.22 -15.89
C ALA A 42 -14.75 -7.38 -16.91
N LYS A 43 -16.07 -7.24 -16.74
CA LYS A 43 -16.88 -6.41 -17.61
C LYS A 43 -16.55 -4.93 -17.38
N ILE A 44 -16.17 -4.23 -18.46
CA ILE A 44 -15.81 -2.83 -18.42
C ILE A 44 -17.04 -1.95 -18.18
N ALA A 45 -16.90 -0.97 -17.28
CA ALA A 45 -17.93 0.03 -17.04
C ALA A 45 -17.93 1.09 -18.15
N ILE A 46 -19.11 1.37 -18.67
CA ILE A 46 -19.33 2.36 -19.74
C ILE A 46 -20.34 3.40 -19.29
N ASP A 47 -20.03 4.66 -19.46
CA ASP A 47 -20.98 5.76 -19.36
C ASP A 47 -21.86 5.74 -20.62
N GLN A 48 -23.09 5.31 -20.46
CA GLN A 48 -24.01 5.13 -21.60
C GLN A 48 -24.39 6.45 -22.28
N ASP A 49 -24.43 7.53 -21.54
CA ASP A 49 -24.80 8.84 -22.07
C ASP A 49 -23.68 9.44 -22.93
N LYS A 50 -22.45 9.08 -22.67
CA LYS A 50 -21.26 9.62 -23.35
C LYS A 50 -20.55 8.59 -24.24
N PHE A 51 -20.99 7.35 -24.24
CA PHE A 51 -20.31 6.23 -24.92
C PHE A 51 -18.82 6.17 -24.57
N LYS A 52 -18.49 6.42 -23.31
CA LYS A 52 -17.13 6.54 -22.81
C LYS A 52 -16.84 5.50 -21.74
N VAL A 53 -15.66 4.91 -21.78
CA VAL A 53 -15.22 3.99 -20.71
C VAL A 53 -15.08 4.80 -19.42
N ILE A 54 -15.70 4.31 -18.36
CA ILE A 54 -15.50 4.86 -17.01
C ILE A 54 -14.12 4.41 -16.53
N THR A 55 -13.32 5.36 -16.08
CA THR A 55 -11.99 5.10 -15.55
C THR A 55 -11.92 5.43 -14.07
N LYS A 56 -10.96 4.82 -13.39
CA LYS A 56 -10.62 5.10 -12.00
C LYS A 56 -9.10 5.15 -11.84
N PRO A 57 -8.57 5.81 -10.81
CA PRO A 57 -7.17 5.67 -10.45
C PRO A 57 -6.80 4.21 -10.24
N HIS A 58 -5.63 3.78 -10.69
CA HIS A 58 -5.20 2.39 -10.59
C HIS A 58 -5.05 1.94 -9.14
N GLY A 59 -4.49 2.79 -8.30
CA GLY A 59 -4.35 2.55 -6.88
C GLY A 59 -2.96 2.92 -6.35
N HIS A 60 -2.83 2.94 -5.02
CA HIS A 60 -1.60 3.40 -4.37
C HIS A 60 -0.40 2.46 -4.58
N GLY A 61 -0.61 1.21 -4.98
CA GLY A 61 0.47 0.30 -5.36
C GLY A 61 1.31 0.76 -6.55
N ASP A 62 0.76 1.63 -7.40
CA ASP A 62 1.48 2.22 -8.53
C ASP A 62 2.68 3.08 -8.13
N ILE A 63 2.77 3.49 -6.86
CA ILE A 63 3.85 4.36 -6.41
C ILE A 63 5.24 3.81 -6.76
N HIS A 64 5.42 2.50 -6.73
CA HIS A 64 6.68 1.86 -7.04
C HIS A 64 7.07 2.07 -8.50
N ASN A 65 6.16 1.82 -9.43
CA ASN A 65 6.37 2.04 -10.86
C ASN A 65 6.53 3.53 -11.16
N LEU A 66 5.68 4.38 -10.58
CA LEU A 66 5.73 5.83 -10.78
C LEU A 66 7.05 6.44 -10.32
N LEU A 67 7.59 6.02 -9.20
CA LEU A 67 8.90 6.48 -8.71
C LEU A 67 10.05 6.03 -9.61
N PHE A 68 9.93 4.83 -10.18
CA PHE A 68 10.93 4.30 -11.11
C PHE A 68 10.85 5.01 -12.46
N ASP A 69 9.67 5.02 -13.10
CA ASP A 69 9.46 5.53 -14.46
C ASP A 69 9.67 7.06 -14.55
N SER A 70 9.26 7.80 -13.51
CA SER A 70 9.51 9.24 -13.42
C SER A 70 10.96 9.61 -13.13
N GLY A 71 11.80 8.64 -12.79
CA GLY A 71 13.18 8.87 -12.38
C GLY A 71 13.35 9.47 -10.99
N VAL A 72 12.28 9.68 -10.23
CA VAL A 72 12.33 10.26 -8.88
C VAL A 72 13.13 9.39 -7.94
N ALA A 73 12.95 8.07 -7.98
CA ALA A 73 13.73 7.13 -7.15
C ALA A 73 15.24 7.25 -7.44
N LYS A 74 15.61 7.33 -8.73
CA LYS A 74 17.00 7.55 -9.14
C LYS A 74 17.53 8.89 -8.64
N LYS A 75 16.79 9.97 -8.82
CA LYS A 75 17.13 11.30 -8.31
C LYS A 75 17.45 11.27 -6.81
N TRP A 76 16.57 10.64 -6.02
CA TRP A 76 16.78 10.55 -4.57
C TRP A 76 17.99 9.70 -4.19
N LYS A 77 18.24 8.61 -4.92
CA LYS A 77 19.45 7.81 -4.75
C LYS A 77 20.71 8.61 -5.04
N ASP A 78 20.74 9.35 -6.16
CA ASP A 78 21.87 10.21 -6.55
C ASP A 78 22.11 11.34 -5.55
N MET A 79 21.06 11.81 -4.87
CA MET A 79 21.13 12.75 -3.75
C MET A 79 21.62 12.12 -2.43
N GLY A 80 21.95 10.84 -2.40
CA GLY A 80 22.42 10.13 -1.22
C GLY A 80 21.34 9.79 -0.20
N LYS A 81 20.05 9.78 -0.59
CA LYS A 81 18.97 9.31 0.29
C LYS A 81 19.14 7.82 0.55
N LYS A 82 19.16 7.44 1.82
CA LYS A 82 19.36 6.05 2.26
C LYS A 82 18.07 5.32 2.55
N TRP A 83 17.03 6.06 2.94
CA TRP A 83 15.75 5.49 3.39
C TRP A 83 14.60 6.12 2.65
N MET A 84 13.62 5.31 2.32
CA MET A 84 12.34 5.73 1.78
C MET A 84 11.25 5.20 2.70
N LEU A 85 10.35 6.08 3.12
CA LEU A 85 9.20 5.75 3.94
C LEU A 85 7.94 5.87 3.10
N PHE A 86 7.12 4.83 3.10
CA PHE A 86 5.78 4.85 2.52
C PHE A 86 4.76 5.00 3.65
N ILE A 87 3.91 5.98 3.55
CA ILE A 87 2.81 6.22 4.49
C ILE A 87 1.58 6.69 3.73
N GLN A 88 0.40 6.43 4.28
CA GLN A 88 -0.81 7.09 3.82
C GLN A 88 -0.94 8.47 4.48
N ASP A 89 -1.43 9.45 3.73
CA ASP A 89 -1.71 10.80 4.24
C ASP A 89 -2.78 10.82 5.33
N THR A 90 -3.68 9.84 5.31
CA THR A 90 -4.71 9.64 6.35
C THR A 90 -4.16 9.11 7.67
N ASN A 91 -2.94 8.59 7.70
CA ASN A 91 -2.32 8.04 8.91
C ASN A 91 -1.23 8.97 9.49
N ALA A 92 -1.64 10.11 10.01
CA ALA A 92 -0.70 11.08 10.61
C ALA A 92 0.08 10.53 11.82
N LEU A 93 -0.43 9.51 12.51
CA LEU A 93 0.24 8.87 13.64
C LEU A 93 1.50 8.10 13.22
N ALA A 94 1.57 7.65 11.97
CA ALA A 94 2.76 7.00 11.41
C ALA A 94 4.02 7.87 11.56
N LEU A 95 3.89 9.20 11.51
CA LEU A 95 5.01 10.13 11.68
C LEU A 95 5.71 10.01 13.05
N LYS A 96 4.98 9.59 14.10
CA LYS A 96 5.54 9.43 15.44
C LYS A 96 6.47 8.22 15.58
N VAL A 97 6.30 7.21 14.76
CA VAL A 97 7.07 5.96 14.83
C VAL A 97 8.27 5.93 13.88
N ILE A 98 8.43 6.96 13.04
CA ILE A 98 9.54 7.04 12.05
C ILE A 98 10.92 6.80 12.68
N PRO A 99 11.30 7.46 13.77
CA PRO A 99 12.64 7.25 14.35
C PRO A 99 12.86 5.79 14.78
N SER A 100 11.83 5.15 15.34
CA SER A 100 11.88 3.74 15.77
C SER A 100 12.03 2.80 14.58
N ILE A 101 11.25 3.01 13.52
CA ILE A 101 11.31 2.19 12.29
C ILE A 101 12.69 2.27 11.66
N LEU A 102 13.19 3.48 11.47
CA LEU A 102 14.52 3.71 10.88
C LEU A 102 15.63 3.14 11.76
N GLY A 103 15.53 3.32 13.08
CA GLY A 103 16.48 2.77 14.04
C GLY A 103 16.54 1.23 14.00
N VAL A 104 15.40 0.57 13.92
CA VAL A 104 15.33 -0.89 13.81
C VAL A 104 15.94 -1.37 12.49
N SER A 105 15.60 -0.74 11.36
CA SER A 105 16.20 -1.08 10.07
C SER A 105 17.70 -0.88 10.05
N ALA A 106 18.18 0.26 10.55
CA ALA A 106 19.61 0.57 10.59
C ALA A 106 20.40 -0.39 11.50
N LYS A 107 19.83 -0.75 12.67
CA LYS A 107 20.48 -1.66 13.62
C LYS A 107 20.63 -3.08 13.09
N ASN A 108 19.65 -3.54 12.32
CA ASN A 108 19.60 -4.92 11.83
C ASN A 108 20.00 -5.06 10.36
N ASP A 109 20.39 -3.96 9.72
CA ASP A 109 20.70 -3.90 8.28
C ASP A 109 19.56 -4.43 7.39
N TRP A 110 18.33 -4.13 7.78
CA TRP A 110 17.17 -4.58 7.03
C TRP A 110 16.88 -3.68 5.83
N GLN A 111 16.68 -4.29 4.69
CA GLN A 111 16.28 -3.59 3.47
C GLN A 111 14.83 -3.14 3.49
N MET A 112 13.97 -3.85 4.21
CA MET A 112 12.53 -3.54 4.34
C MET A 112 12.08 -3.76 5.79
N ASN A 113 11.23 -2.87 6.27
CA ASN A 113 10.61 -2.94 7.58
C ASN A 113 9.19 -2.37 7.49
N SER A 114 8.23 -3.02 8.10
CA SER A 114 6.84 -2.59 8.13
C SER A 114 6.38 -2.38 9.57
N VAL A 115 5.61 -1.31 9.78
CA VAL A 115 4.89 -1.12 11.05
C VAL A 115 3.59 -1.89 10.97
N CYS A 116 3.40 -2.76 11.93
CA CYS A 116 2.19 -3.54 12.05
C CYS A 116 1.43 -3.17 13.32
N VAL A 117 0.13 -3.37 13.31
CA VAL A 117 -0.74 -3.24 14.47
C VAL A 117 -1.40 -4.59 14.77
N PRO A 118 -1.85 -4.83 16.01
CA PRO A 118 -2.70 -5.96 16.30
C PRO A 118 -3.96 -5.90 15.43
N ARG A 119 -4.23 -6.98 14.70
CA ARG A 119 -5.39 -7.10 13.82
C ARG A 119 -6.44 -7.98 14.48
N ILE A 120 -7.70 -7.57 14.38
CA ILE A 120 -8.82 -8.42 14.80
C ILE A 120 -9.25 -9.25 13.59
N PRO A 121 -9.45 -10.59 13.72
CA PRO A 121 -9.98 -11.41 12.65
C PRO A 121 -11.29 -10.85 12.09
N GLY A 122 -11.42 -10.82 10.75
CA GLY A 122 -12.55 -10.24 10.04
C GLY A 122 -12.48 -8.73 9.81
N GLU A 123 -11.48 -8.03 10.34
CA GLU A 123 -11.27 -6.61 10.02
C GLU A 123 -10.89 -6.40 8.55
N LYS A 124 -11.37 -5.28 7.98
CA LYS A 124 -11.02 -4.83 6.63
C LYS A 124 -9.61 -4.20 6.60
N MET A 125 -8.64 -4.99 6.95
CA MET A 125 -7.23 -4.61 7.03
C MET A 125 -6.38 -5.74 6.43
N GLY A 126 -5.39 -5.41 5.61
CA GLY A 126 -4.44 -6.36 5.08
C GLY A 126 -3.68 -7.08 6.22
N ALA A 127 -3.33 -8.32 5.99
CA ALA A 127 -2.61 -9.16 6.94
C ALA A 127 -1.18 -9.41 6.45
N ILE A 128 -0.19 -9.21 7.30
CA ILE A 128 1.19 -9.60 6.99
C ILE A 128 1.33 -11.10 7.27
N CYS A 129 1.55 -11.86 6.21
CA CYS A 129 1.62 -13.32 6.24
C CYS A 129 2.99 -13.79 5.78
N ARG A 130 3.47 -14.87 6.41
CA ARG A 130 4.60 -15.65 5.92
C ARG A 130 4.06 -16.81 5.10
N LEU A 131 4.35 -16.80 3.81
CA LEU A 131 4.06 -17.93 2.91
C LEU A 131 5.28 -18.83 2.83
N VAL A 132 5.05 -20.12 2.91
CA VAL A 132 6.09 -21.16 2.84
C VAL A 132 5.71 -22.13 1.73
N ASP A 133 6.66 -22.48 0.86
CA ASP A 133 6.45 -23.48 -0.17
C ASP A 133 6.19 -24.85 0.48
N GLU A 134 5.11 -25.54 0.07
CA GLU A 134 4.74 -26.84 0.63
C GLU A 134 5.76 -27.93 0.31
N THR A 135 6.48 -27.79 -0.81
CA THR A 135 7.44 -28.78 -1.29
C THR A 135 8.88 -28.46 -0.89
N ASP A 136 9.16 -27.19 -0.60
CA ASP A 136 10.49 -26.72 -0.19
C ASP A 136 10.37 -25.65 0.90
N PRO A 137 10.34 -26.04 2.18
CA PRO A 137 10.19 -25.10 3.30
C PRO A 137 11.30 -24.06 3.43
N SER A 138 12.41 -24.20 2.70
CA SER A 138 13.46 -23.17 2.66
C SER A 138 13.04 -21.95 1.82
N LYS A 139 12.05 -22.12 0.97
CA LYS A 139 11.47 -21.04 0.16
C LYS A 139 10.31 -20.42 0.90
N GLU A 140 10.53 -19.23 1.37
CA GLU A 140 9.52 -18.45 2.08
C GLU A 140 9.54 -17.00 1.65
N ILE A 141 8.38 -16.34 1.77
CA ILE A 141 8.22 -14.93 1.53
C ILE A 141 7.25 -14.32 2.53
N VAL A 142 7.56 -13.13 2.99
CA VAL A 142 6.62 -12.34 3.80
C VAL A 142 5.92 -11.34 2.88
N ILE A 143 4.60 -11.40 2.86
CA ILE A 143 3.78 -10.53 2.00
C ILE A 143 2.57 -9.97 2.77
N ASN A 144 1.99 -8.91 2.21
CA ASN A 144 0.67 -8.46 2.61
C ASN A 144 -0.40 -9.25 1.82
N VAL A 145 -1.33 -9.86 2.54
CA VAL A 145 -2.52 -10.50 1.95
C VAL A 145 -3.73 -9.63 2.28
N GLU A 146 -4.42 -9.17 1.26
CA GLU A 146 -5.61 -8.34 1.45
C GLU A 146 -6.74 -9.12 2.13
N TYR A 147 -7.50 -8.43 2.98
CA TYR A 147 -8.57 -9.03 3.78
C TYR A 147 -9.63 -9.76 2.94
N ASN A 148 -9.88 -9.30 1.73
CA ASN A 148 -10.84 -9.92 0.80
C ASN A 148 -10.32 -11.24 0.18
N GLN A 149 -9.02 -11.48 0.21
CA GLN A 149 -8.38 -12.72 -0.24
C GLN A 149 -8.08 -13.65 0.94
N LEU A 150 -7.74 -13.09 2.09
CA LEU A 150 -7.31 -13.84 3.28
C LEU A 150 -8.35 -14.85 3.74
N ASP A 151 -9.62 -14.44 3.82
CA ASP A 151 -10.71 -15.32 4.26
C ASP A 151 -10.84 -16.57 3.39
N GLY A 152 -10.80 -16.40 2.06
CA GLY A 152 -10.86 -17.52 1.11
C GLY A 152 -9.66 -18.45 1.24
N MET A 153 -8.45 -17.91 1.32
CA MET A 153 -7.23 -18.70 1.48
C MET A 153 -7.23 -19.51 2.77
N LEU A 154 -7.71 -18.92 3.86
CA LEU A 154 -7.79 -19.62 5.15
C LEU A 154 -8.83 -20.75 5.11
N LYS A 155 -10.00 -20.51 4.50
CA LYS A 155 -11.05 -21.54 4.36
C LYS A 155 -10.60 -22.75 3.58
N GLU A 156 -9.79 -22.53 2.58
CA GLU A 156 -9.33 -23.60 1.70
C GLU A 156 -8.39 -24.59 2.40
N LYS A 157 -7.47 -24.07 3.24
CA LYS A 157 -6.35 -24.90 3.74
C LYS A 157 -6.19 -24.95 5.26
N TRP A 158 -6.67 -23.96 6.00
CA TRP A 158 -6.26 -23.78 7.40
C TRP A 158 -7.39 -23.72 8.40
N ASN A 159 -8.45 -22.98 8.08
CA ASN A 159 -9.58 -22.78 8.97
C ASN A 159 -10.90 -22.75 8.14
N PRO A 160 -11.71 -23.81 8.19
CA PRO A 160 -12.96 -23.86 7.42
C PRO A 160 -13.91 -22.69 7.68
N GLN A 161 -13.77 -22.01 8.79
CA GLN A 161 -14.54 -20.82 9.13
C GLN A 161 -13.92 -19.53 8.59
N GLY A 162 -12.70 -19.59 8.04
CA GLY A 162 -11.98 -18.47 7.45
C GLY A 162 -11.30 -17.56 8.45
N ASP A 163 -11.30 -16.27 8.16
CA ASP A 163 -10.67 -15.23 8.98
C ASP A 163 -11.55 -14.83 10.17
N ILE A 164 -11.75 -15.75 11.08
CA ILE A 164 -12.51 -15.53 12.32
C ILE A 164 -11.78 -16.07 13.53
N LYS A 165 -12.15 -15.57 14.69
CA LYS A 165 -11.78 -16.15 15.98
C LYS A 165 -12.56 -17.44 16.18
N ASN A 166 -11.88 -18.56 16.43
CA ASN A 166 -12.51 -19.82 16.78
C ASN A 166 -12.00 -20.34 18.11
N GLU A 167 -12.64 -21.42 18.62
CA GLU A 167 -12.31 -22.02 19.91
C GLU A 167 -10.93 -22.67 19.96
N VAL A 168 -10.37 -23.02 18.79
CA VAL A 168 -9.09 -23.76 18.67
C VAL A 168 -7.92 -22.80 18.48
N GLY A 169 -8.15 -21.57 18.00
CA GLY A 169 -7.08 -20.62 17.76
C GLY A 169 -7.56 -19.34 17.04
N TYR A 170 -6.60 -18.51 16.72
CA TYR A 170 -6.85 -17.29 15.98
C TYR A 170 -6.24 -17.37 14.59
N SER A 171 -6.98 -16.95 13.58
CA SER A 171 -6.36 -16.48 12.35
C SER A 171 -5.74 -15.11 12.65
N TYR A 172 -4.67 -15.14 13.47
CA TYR A 172 -4.05 -13.91 13.95
C TYR A 172 -2.83 -13.57 13.12
N PHE A 173 -2.95 -12.47 12.41
CA PHE A 173 -1.85 -11.90 11.63
C PHE A 173 -1.64 -10.45 12.04
N PRO A 174 -0.39 -9.96 12.02
CA PRO A 174 -0.14 -8.54 12.13
C PRO A 174 -0.88 -7.78 11.03
N GLY A 175 -1.57 -6.72 11.42
CA GLY A 175 -2.28 -5.85 10.48
C GLY A 175 -1.34 -4.88 9.79
N ASN A 176 -1.50 -4.72 8.48
CA ASN A 176 -0.77 -3.71 7.71
C ASN A 176 -1.34 -2.32 7.99
N THR A 177 -0.48 -1.35 8.26
CA THR A 177 -0.86 0.05 8.58
C THR A 177 -0.84 0.99 7.39
N ASN A 178 -0.74 0.46 6.19
CA ASN A 178 -0.74 1.27 4.96
C ASN A 178 -1.97 2.13 4.83
#